data_195f86f8a09cbd3c50f48ef98378ae1c
#
_entry.id   195f86f8a09cbd3c50f48ef98378ae1c
#
_cell.length_a   1.000
_cell.length_b   1.000
_cell.length_c   1.000
_cell.angle_alpha   90.00
_cell.angle_beta   90.00
_cell.angle_gamma   90.00
#
_symmetry.space_group_name_H-M   'P 1'
#
loop_
_entity.id
_entity.type
_entity.pdbx_description
1 polymer ?
#
loop_
_entity_poly.entity_id
_entity_poly.type
_entity_poly.pdbx_seq_one_letter_code
_entity_poly.pdbx_strand_id
1 'polypeptide(L)'
;MKIERFFEMPNIHTFEMKKLRDWFIQYVEGDVLNIFGGYTKLDYGKGKIVYNDINENIPSDYHYDAMNISQHFSPESFDTILFDPPYTDFQATHYYDGKLCRDLDRAKSEADKLLKPGGVAISFGYNSTGFGKKRGYKKLAILLVNCGFGHNDIIVTVERKTQTKLFAFGDEEDNSCA
;
A
#
# COMPACT_ATOMS: atom_id res chain seq x y z
N MET A 1 -12.56 10.06 10.62
CA MET A 1 -11.13 9.95 10.26
C MET A 1 -10.30 10.43 11.44
N LYS A 2 -9.37 9.61 11.91
CA LYS A 2 -8.42 9.93 13.00
C LYS A 2 -7.15 10.53 12.40
N ILE A 3 -6.57 11.56 13.02
CA ILE A 3 -5.27 12.10 12.62
C ILE A 3 -4.40 12.12 13.88
N GLU A 4 -3.22 11.51 13.78
CA GLU A 4 -2.24 11.44 14.85
C GLU A 4 -0.89 11.91 14.36
N ARG A 5 -0.02 12.29 15.30
CA ARG A 5 1.38 12.64 15.00
C ARG A 5 2.28 12.24 16.15
N PHE A 6 3.49 11.85 15.81
CA PHE A 6 4.57 11.68 16.80
C PHE A 6 5.93 11.88 16.14
N PHE A 7 6.96 11.92 16.98
CA PHE A 7 8.35 11.93 16.54
C PHE A 7 8.93 10.52 16.65
N GLU A 8 9.61 10.08 15.60
CA GLU A 8 10.44 8.88 15.59
C GLU A 8 11.58 9.05 14.60
N MET A 9 12.82 8.69 15.01
CA MET A 9 13.95 8.73 14.10
C MET A 9 13.74 7.76 12.95
N PRO A 10 14.01 8.17 11.69
CA PRO A 10 13.81 7.32 10.53
C PRO A 10 14.79 6.14 10.55
N ASN A 11 14.31 5.02 10.01
CA ASN A 11 15.12 3.84 9.69
C ASN A 11 15.03 3.60 8.18
N ILE A 12 16.08 3.05 7.58
CA ILE A 12 16.07 2.66 6.15
C ILE A 12 15.02 1.57 5.89
N HIS A 13 14.68 0.79 6.92
CA HIS A 13 13.60 -0.18 6.91
C HIS A 13 12.41 0.38 7.67
N THR A 14 11.43 0.91 6.96
CA THR A 14 10.25 1.60 7.53
C THR A 14 9.59 0.79 8.66
N PHE A 15 9.48 -0.52 8.50
CA PHE A 15 8.79 -1.38 9.47
C PHE A 15 9.64 -1.76 10.71
N GLU A 16 10.90 -1.35 10.78
CA GLU A 16 11.71 -1.41 11.99
C GLU A 16 11.47 -0.22 12.93
N MET A 17 10.83 0.85 12.43
CA MET A 17 10.41 1.97 13.26
C MET A 17 9.29 1.51 14.19
N LYS A 18 9.63 1.35 15.48
CA LYS A 18 8.76 0.65 16.45
C LYS A 18 7.42 1.34 16.66
N LYS A 19 7.41 2.66 16.89
CA LYS A 19 6.16 3.40 17.14
C LYS A 19 5.27 3.41 15.91
N LEU A 20 5.87 3.60 14.73
CA LEU A 20 5.17 3.56 13.45
C LEU A 20 4.53 2.18 13.24
N ARG A 21 5.32 1.10 13.45
CA ARG A 21 4.83 -0.28 13.33
C ARG A 21 3.71 -0.57 14.31
N ASP A 22 3.89 -0.26 15.58
CA ASP A 22 2.88 -0.48 16.63
C ASP A 22 1.59 0.30 16.34
N TRP A 23 1.69 1.45 15.65
CA TRP A 23 0.53 2.24 15.26
C TRP A 23 -0.22 1.62 14.08
N PHE A 24 0.44 1.24 12.99
CA PHE A 24 -0.30 0.75 11.82
C PHE A 24 -0.78 -0.69 11.97
N ILE A 25 -0.07 -1.53 12.76
CA ILE A 25 -0.42 -2.95 12.91
C ILE A 25 -1.81 -3.15 13.53
N GLN A 26 -2.31 -2.19 14.30
CA GLN A 26 -3.67 -2.22 14.88
C GLN A 26 -4.78 -2.15 13.82
N TYR A 27 -4.47 -1.67 12.61
CA TYR A 27 -5.39 -1.58 11.49
C TYR A 27 -5.28 -2.77 10.52
N VAL A 28 -4.28 -3.63 10.71
CA VAL A 28 -4.08 -4.82 9.87
C VAL A 28 -5.12 -5.87 10.23
N GLU A 29 -5.76 -6.44 9.23
CA GLU A 29 -6.83 -7.43 9.36
C GLU A 29 -6.56 -8.63 8.44
N GLY A 30 -6.90 -9.85 8.86
CA GLY A 30 -6.90 -11.08 8.07
C GLY A 30 -5.61 -11.36 7.30
N ASP A 31 -5.75 -11.86 6.07
CA ASP A 31 -4.62 -12.16 5.20
C ASP A 31 -4.07 -10.90 4.53
N VAL A 32 -2.76 -10.74 4.58
CA VAL A 32 -2.04 -9.52 4.19
C VAL A 32 -1.19 -9.75 2.96
N LEU A 33 -1.21 -8.83 2.01
CA LEU A 33 -0.19 -8.72 0.97
C LEU A 33 0.69 -7.49 1.23
N ASN A 34 1.97 -7.71 1.49
CA ASN A 34 2.99 -6.66 1.50
C ASN A 34 3.64 -6.61 0.11
N ILE A 35 3.29 -5.59 -0.68
CA ILE A 35 3.65 -5.50 -2.10
C ILE A 35 5.12 -5.14 -2.30
N PHE A 36 5.70 -4.36 -1.37
CA PHE A 36 7.11 -3.96 -1.35
C PHE A 36 7.73 -4.51 -0.06
N GLY A 37 8.03 -5.82 -0.08
CA GLY A 37 8.28 -6.63 1.10
C GLY A 37 9.44 -6.18 1.99
N GLY A 38 10.54 -5.74 1.37
CA GLY A 38 11.75 -5.37 2.10
C GLY A 38 12.30 -6.49 2.98
N TYR A 39 13.25 -6.15 3.84
CA TYR A 39 13.91 -7.13 4.73
C TYR A 39 13.12 -7.43 6.01
N THR A 40 12.27 -6.49 6.47
CA THR A 40 11.61 -6.60 7.76
C THR A 40 10.39 -7.51 7.68
N LYS A 41 10.37 -8.56 8.51
CA LYS A 41 9.20 -9.41 8.67
C LYS A 41 8.37 -8.93 9.85
N LEU A 42 7.07 -8.78 9.60
CA LEU A 42 6.12 -8.35 10.62
C LEU A 42 5.63 -9.56 11.42
N ASP A 43 5.60 -9.45 12.73
CA ASP A 43 4.84 -10.35 13.60
C ASP A 43 3.46 -9.71 13.85
N TYR A 44 2.46 -10.38 13.31
CA TYR A 44 1.09 -9.86 13.33
C TYR A 44 0.13 -10.79 14.09
N GLY A 45 0.37 -12.09 14.04
CA GLY A 45 -0.32 -13.10 14.86
C GLY A 45 -1.82 -13.34 14.57
N LYS A 46 -2.41 -12.70 13.51
CA LYS A 46 -3.85 -12.78 13.22
C LYS A 46 -4.17 -13.29 11.82
N GLY A 47 -3.19 -13.61 11.01
CA GLY A 47 -3.36 -14.08 9.64
C GLY A 47 -2.03 -14.30 8.97
N LYS A 48 -2.05 -14.71 7.70
CA LYS A 48 -0.86 -14.91 6.89
C LYS A 48 -0.42 -13.56 6.29
N ILE A 49 0.88 -13.30 6.28
CA ILE A 49 1.46 -12.21 5.49
C ILE A 49 2.19 -12.83 4.31
N VAL A 50 1.80 -12.43 3.11
CA VAL A 50 2.50 -12.72 1.86
C VAL A 50 3.38 -11.54 1.54
N TYR A 51 4.68 -11.78 1.36
CA TYR A 51 5.66 -10.77 0.98
C TYR A 51 5.97 -10.88 -0.50
N ASN A 52 5.89 -9.77 -1.19
CA ASN A 52 6.36 -9.62 -2.56
C ASN A 52 7.40 -8.50 -2.63
N ASP A 53 8.49 -8.70 -3.35
CA ASP A 53 9.45 -7.67 -3.66
C ASP A 53 10.07 -7.96 -5.02
N ILE A 54 10.16 -6.97 -5.90
CA ILE A 54 10.74 -7.17 -7.25
C ILE A 54 12.24 -7.51 -7.22
N ASN A 55 12.91 -7.20 -6.10
CA ASN A 55 14.33 -7.51 -5.92
C ASN A 55 14.49 -8.95 -5.41
N GLU A 56 15.06 -9.82 -6.23
CA GLU A 56 15.31 -11.22 -5.91
C GLU A 56 16.31 -11.43 -4.75
N ASN A 57 17.08 -10.40 -4.39
CA ASN A 57 17.98 -10.44 -3.23
C ASN A 57 17.24 -10.22 -1.90
N ILE A 58 15.99 -9.78 -1.91
CA ILE A 58 15.14 -9.62 -0.74
C ILE A 58 14.47 -10.95 -0.40
N PRO A 59 14.52 -11.45 0.83
CA PRO A 59 13.86 -12.70 1.21
C PRO A 59 12.33 -12.50 1.23
N SER A 60 11.69 -12.71 0.09
CA SER A 60 10.24 -12.59 -0.12
C SER A 60 9.65 -13.88 -0.65
N ASP A 61 8.32 -14.07 -0.49
CA ASP A 61 7.62 -15.24 -1.01
C ASP A 61 7.53 -15.20 -2.54
N TYR A 62 7.47 -13.98 -3.12
CA TYR A 62 7.35 -13.73 -4.55
C TYR A 62 8.18 -12.53 -4.98
N HIS A 63 8.52 -12.48 -6.29
CA HIS A 63 9.33 -11.42 -6.91
C HIS A 63 8.62 -10.83 -8.15
N TYR A 64 7.34 -10.50 -7.99
CA TYR A 64 6.54 -9.94 -9.07
C TYR A 64 6.63 -8.42 -9.12
N ASP A 65 6.52 -7.86 -10.34
CA ASP A 65 6.39 -6.42 -10.53
C ASP A 65 5.02 -5.94 -10.01
N ALA A 66 5.04 -4.97 -9.11
CA ALA A 66 3.84 -4.38 -8.52
C ALA A 66 2.86 -3.83 -9.58
N MET A 67 3.36 -3.40 -10.76
CA MET A 67 2.54 -2.90 -11.86
C MET A 67 1.75 -4.00 -12.61
N ASN A 68 1.99 -5.27 -12.30
CA ASN A 68 1.31 -6.43 -12.89
C ASN A 68 0.87 -7.46 -11.84
N ILE A 69 0.95 -7.12 -10.56
CA ILE A 69 0.83 -8.06 -9.44
C ILE A 69 -0.50 -8.81 -9.42
N SER A 70 -1.60 -8.20 -9.92
CA SER A 70 -2.90 -8.85 -9.96
C SER A 70 -2.98 -10.06 -10.89
N GLN A 71 -2.02 -10.24 -11.80
CA GLN A 71 -1.97 -11.40 -12.68
C GLN A 71 -1.53 -12.69 -11.97
N HIS A 72 -0.96 -12.56 -10.76
CA HIS A 72 -0.33 -13.65 -10.03
C HIS A 72 -1.13 -14.14 -8.82
N PHE A 73 -2.22 -13.47 -8.49
CA PHE A 73 -3.09 -13.82 -7.38
C PHE A 73 -4.56 -13.79 -7.79
N SER A 74 -5.39 -14.52 -7.06
CA SER A 74 -6.84 -14.45 -7.29
C SER A 74 -7.37 -13.07 -6.90
N PRO A 75 -8.33 -12.50 -7.65
CA PRO A 75 -8.98 -11.26 -7.26
C PRO A 75 -9.58 -11.36 -5.85
N GLU A 76 -9.58 -10.22 -5.14
CA GLU A 76 -10.21 -10.10 -3.81
C GLU A 76 -9.76 -11.18 -2.81
N SER A 77 -8.46 -11.54 -2.84
CA SER A 77 -7.90 -12.61 -2.00
C SER A 77 -7.30 -12.14 -0.67
N PHE A 78 -7.05 -10.83 -0.53
CA PHE A 78 -6.43 -10.27 0.68
C PHE A 78 -7.37 -9.35 1.45
N ASP A 79 -7.25 -9.40 2.79
CA ASP A 79 -8.00 -8.53 3.70
C ASP A 79 -7.27 -7.20 3.94
N THR A 80 -5.93 -7.21 3.85
CA THR A 80 -5.09 -6.02 4.00
C THR A 80 -4.01 -5.95 2.92
N ILE A 81 -3.76 -4.73 2.42
CA ILE A 81 -2.60 -4.42 1.56
C ILE A 81 -1.71 -3.41 2.26
N LEU A 82 -0.41 -3.73 2.35
CA LEU A 82 0.65 -2.80 2.74
C LEU A 82 1.36 -2.31 1.48
N PHE A 83 1.45 -0.97 1.35
CA PHE A 83 1.96 -0.29 0.16
C PHE A 83 3.01 0.74 0.55
N ASP A 84 4.29 0.33 0.58
CA ASP A 84 5.47 1.14 0.98
C ASP A 84 6.55 1.14 -0.10
N PRO A 85 6.30 1.74 -1.28
CA PRO A 85 7.27 1.75 -2.37
C PRO A 85 8.45 2.70 -2.08
N PRO A 86 9.61 2.49 -2.73
CA PRO A 86 10.64 3.52 -2.80
C PRO A 86 10.11 4.71 -3.60
N TYR A 87 10.17 5.92 -3.02
CA TYR A 87 9.55 7.12 -3.60
C TYR A 87 10.50 8.01 -4.39
N THR A 88 11.80 7.75 -4.32
CA THR A 88 12.81 8.53 -5.02
C THR A 88 13.81 7.64 -5.74
N ASP A 89 14.39 8.14 -6.85
CA ASP A 89 15.48 7.46 -7.54
C ASP A 89 16.68 7.21 -6.63
N PHE A 90 16.93 8.12 -5.69
CA PHE A 90 17.97 7.96 -4.68
C PHE A 90 17.71 6.72 -3.80
N GLN A 91 16.50 6.58 -3.27
CA GLN A 91 16.12 5.41 -2.47
C GLN A 91 16.22 4.13 -3.31
N ALA A 92 15.67 4.14 -4.52
CA ALA A 92 15.73 2.99 -5.41
C ALA A 92 17.17 2.57 -5.71
N THR A 93 18.06 3.53 -6.05
CA THR A 93 19.45 3.23 -6.44
C THR A 93 20.30 2.78 -5.26
N HIS A 94 20.13 3.41 -4.08
CA HIS A 94 21.02 3.16 -2.93
C HIS A 94 20.57 2.02 -2.04
N TYR A 95 19.26 1.71 -2.02
CA TYR A 95 18.70 0.72 -1.11
C TYR A 95 17.98 -0.45 -1.79
N TYR A 96 17.65 -0.31 -3.09
CA TYR A 96 16.80 -1.27 -3.80
C TYR A 96 17.33 -1.63 -5.22
N ASP A 97 18.65 -1.60 -5.43
CA ASP A 97 19.34 -1.97 -6.67
C ASP A 97 18.77 -1.27 -7.94
N GLY A 98 18.33 -0.01 -7.80
CA GLY A 98 17.77 0.79 -8.88
C GLY A 98 16.35 0.39 -9.32
N LYS A 99 15.69 -0.54 -8.60
CA LYS A 99 14.34 -1.01 -8.93
C LYS A 99 13.29 -0.09 -8.36
N LEU A 100 12.92 0.92 -9.14
CA LEU A 100 11.86 1.88 -8.81
C LEU A 100 10.54 1.47 -9.48
N CYS A 101 9.44 1.47 -8.70
CA CYS A 101 8.10 1.40 -9.28
C CYS A 101 7.78 2.73 -9.98
N ARG A 102 7.82 2.74 -11.32
CA ARG A 102 7.70 3.97 -12.12
C ARG A 102 6.27 4.52 -12.21
N ASP A 103 5.29 3.66 -12.03
CA ASP A 103 3.87 4.02 -12.08
C ASP A 103 3.14 3.52 -10.82
N LEU A 104 3.22 4.33 -9.76
CA LEU A 104 2.57 4.03 -8.49
C LEU A 104 1.03 4.01 -8.61
N ASP A 105 0.46 4.76 -9.55
CA ASP A 105 -0.99 4.76 -9.76
C ASP A 105 -1.46 3.45 -10.38
N ARG A 106 -0.71 2.92 -11.35
CA ARG A 106 -0.93 1.59 -11.91
C ARG A 106 -0.75 0.51 -10.84
N ALA A 107 0.33 0.54 -10.07
CA ALA A 107 0.56 -0.43 -8.99
C ALA A 107 -0.60 -0.42 -7.96
N LYS A 108 -1.12 0.75 -7.58
CA LYS A 108 -2.32 0.85 -6.74
C LYS A 108 -3.56 0.27 -7.40
N SER A 109 -3.72 0.45 -8.71
CA SER A 109 -4.85 -0.12 -9.45
C SER A 109 -4.77 -1.65 -9.53
N GLU A 110 -3.57 -2.22 -9.65
CA GLU A 110 -3.34 -3.66 -9.59
C GLU A 110 -3.60 -4.21 -8.18
N ALA A 111 -3.10 -3.52 -7.16
CA ALA A 111 -3.33 -3.87 -5.75
C ALA A 111 -4.81 -3.82 -5.37
N ASP A 112 -5.55 -2.84 -5.89
CA ASP A 112 -7.01 -2.70 -5.66
C ASP A 112 -7.80 -3.94 -6.10
N LYS A 113 -7.40 -4.59 -7.20
CA LYS A 113 -8.05 -5.81 -7.68
C LYS A 113 -7.90 -6.98 -6.71
N LEU A 114 -6.82 -6.99 -5.92
CA LEU A 114 -6.48 -8.06 -4.98
C LEU A 114 -7.10 -7.87 -3.59
N LEU A 115 -7.47 -6.63 -3.25
CA LEU A 115 -8.07 -6.32 -1.95
C LEU A 115 -9.57 -6.62 -1.97
N LYS A 116 -10.03 -7.38 -0.98
CA LYS A 116 -11.46 -7.67 -0.78
C LYS A 116 -12.27 -6.39 -0.60
N PRO A 117 -13.56 -6.37 -0.99
CA PRO A 117 -14.51 -5.34 -0.53
C PRO A 117 -14.51 -5.29 1.00
N GLY A 118 -14.44 -4.10 1.57
CA GLY A 118 -14.31 -3.93 3.01
C GLY A 118 -12.89 -4.07 3.56
N GLY A 119 -11.93 -4.51 2.75
CA GLY A 119 -10.53 -4.65 3.15
C GLY A 119 -9.82 -3.32 3.40
N VAL A 120 -8.65 -3.39 4.00
CA VAL A 120 -7.84 -2.23 4.42
C VAL A 120 -6.62 -2.07 3.53
N ALA A 121 -6.39 -0.85 3.04
CA ALA A 121 -5.14 -0.45 2.39
C ALA A 121 -4.38 0.51 3.30
N ILE A 122 -3.09 0.23 3.54
CA ILE A 122 -2.19 1.05 4.33
C ILE A 122 -1.04 1.50 3.44
N SER A 123 -0.99 2.81 3.17
CA SER A 123 0.04 3.42 2.31
C SER A 123 1.01 4.23 3.14
N PHE A 124 2.29 4.10 2.84
CA PHE A 124 3.38 4.87 3.44
C PHE A 124 3.95 5.80 2.39
N GLY A 125 4.37 7.02 2.74
CA GLY A 125 4.95 7.96 1.80
C GLY A 125 5.02 9.39 2.30
N TYR A 126 5.08 10.34 1.37
CA TYR A 126 5.25 11.78 1.66
C TYR A 126 3.96 12.58 1.44
N ASN A 127 2.86 11.92 1.18
CA ASN A 127 1.55 12.56 1.03
C ASN A 127 0.43 11.64 1.52
N SER A 128 -0.74 12.23 1.78
CA SER A 128 -1.90 11.53 2.29
C SER A 128 -2.91 11.12 1.20
N THR A 129 -2.50 11.00 -0.05
CA THR A 129 -3.41 10.64 -1.15
C THR A 129 -3.95 9.22 -0.99
N GLY A 130 -3.08 8.27 -0.62
CA GLY A 130 -3.43 6.86 -0.44
C GLY A 130 -3.93 6.21 -1.74
N PHE A 131 -4.89 5.31 -1.64
CA PHE A 131 -5.61 4.70 -2.77
C PHE A 131 -6.71 5.63 -3.31
N GLY A 132 -7.35 6.38 -2.43
CA GLY A 132 -8.20 7.53 -2.74
C GLY A 132 -9.66 7.23 -3.12
N LYS A 133 -10.49 8.28 -3.07
CA LYS A 133 -11.94 8.19 -3.33
C LYS A 133 -12.29 7.68 -4.74
N LYS A 134 -11.48 8.01 -5.75
CA LYS A 134 -11.73 7.57 -7.13
C LYS A 134 -11.73 6.05 -7.29
N ARG A 135 -11.01 5.32 -6.40
CA ARG A 135 -11.02 3.85 -6.31
C ARG A 135 -12.03 3.31 -5.31
N GLY A 136 -12.88 4.16 -4.71
CA GLY A 136 -13.89 3.73 -3.74
C GLY A 136 -13.36 3.57 -2.32
N TYR A 137 -12.30 4.30 -1.94
CA TYR A 137 -11.72 4.20 -0.59
C TYR A 137 -12.18 5.34 0.32
N LYS A 138 -12.42 4.99 1.59
CA LYS A 138 -12.71 5.92 2.68
C LYS A 138 -11.54 5.94 3.65
N LYS A 139 -10.97 7.12 3.90
CA LYS A 139 -9.91 7.29 4.89
C LYS A 139 -10.42 7.02 6.31
N LEU A 140 -9.71 6.14 7.02
CA LEU A 140 -9.94 5.83 8.43
C LEU A 140 -9.02 6.66 9.31
N ALA A 141 -7.72 6.66 9.00
CA ALA A 141 -6.71 7.34 9.79
C ALA A 141 -5.56 7.89 8.93
N ILE A 142 -4.89 8.91 9.44
CA ILE A 142 -3.62 9.44 8.93
C ILE A 142 -2.68 9.58 10.12
N LEU A 143 -1.46 9.10 9.96
CA LEU A 143 -0.35 9.33 10.87
C LEU A 143 0.68 10.23 10.22
N LEU A 144 1.12 11.24 10.93
CA LEU A 144 2.24 12.11 10.57
C LEU A 144 3.42 11.75 11.47
N VAL A 145 4.45 11.11 10.92
CA VAL A 145 5.68 10.79 11.63
C VAL A 145 6.70 11.87 11.33
N ASN A 146 7.00 12.71 12.31
CA ASN A 146 8.10 13.66 12.21
C ASN A 146 9.43 12.92 12.38
N CYS A 147 10.28 12.97 11.36
CA CYS A 147 11.56 12.27 11.33
C CYS A 147 12.76 13.15 11.71
N GLY A 148 12.50 14.39 12.11
CA GLY A 148 13.53 15.32 12.57
C GLY A 148 14.24 16.06 11.44
N PHE A 149 15.18 16.91 11.84
CA PHE A 149 15.91 17.77 10.92
C PHE A 149 16.72 16.95 9.91
N GLY A 150 16.62 17.33 8.63
CA GLY A 150 17.37 16.70 7.54
C GLY A 150 16.73 15.44 6.96
N HIS A 151 15.57 14.99 7.46
CA HIS A 151 14.83 13.86 6.96
C HIS A 151 13.44 14.27 6.48
N ASN A 152 12.91 13.55 5.50
CA ASN A 152 11.52 13.69 5.10
C ASN A 152 10.62 13.04 6.16
N ASP A 153 9.52 13.71 6.52
CA ASP A 153 8.48 13.11 7.34
C ASP A 153 7.77 11.97 6.60
N ILE A 154 7.30 10.99 7.33
CA ILE A 154 6.52 9.87 6.77
C ILE A 154 5.04 10.11 7.05
N ILE A 155 4.23 9.99 6.03
CA ILE A 155 2.77 10.03 6.14
C ILE A 155 2.21 8.63 5.90
N VAL A 156 1.56 8.06 6.91
CA VAL A 156 0.85 6.80 6.78
C VAL A 156 -0.64 7.07 6.60
N THR A 157 -1.22 6.52 5.56
CA THR A 157 -2.66 6.66 5.27
C THR A 157 -3.32 5.29 5.35
N VAL A 158 -4.31 5.16 6.23
CA VAL A 158 -5.14 3.96 6.38
C VAL A 158 -6.49 4.21 5.75
N GLU A 159 -6.88 3.37 4.82
CA GLU A 159 -8.12 3.49 4.07
C GLU A 159 -8.86 2.15 4.00
N ARG A 160 -10.20 2.20 3.97
CA ARG A 160 -11.06 1.03 3.76
C ARG A 160 -11.67 1.08 2.37
N LYS A 161 -11.59 -0.03 1.63
CA LYS A 161 -12.29 -0.22 0.37
C LYS A 161 -13.78 -0.35 0.65
N THR A 162 -14.61 0.60 0.18
CA THR A 162 -16.03 0.67 0.53
C THR A 162 -16.94 0.00 -0.48
N GLN A 163 -16.47 -0.22 -1.73
CA GLN A 163 -17.26 -0.82 -2.81
C GLN A 163 -16.35 -1.61 -3.76
N THR A 164 -16.85 -2.73 -4.26
CA THR A 164 -16.43 -3.25 -5.56
C THR A 164 -16.95 -2.26 -6.60
N LYS A 165 -16.11 -1.80 -7.55
CA LYS A 165 -16.63 -1.10 -8.72
C LYS A 165 -17.52 -2.09 -9.46
N LEU A 166 -18.83 -1.96 -9.33
CA LEU A 166 -19.74 -2.49 -10.32
C LEU A 166 -19.37 -1.77 -11.62
N PHE A 167 -18.85 -2.51 -12.59
CA PHE A 167 -18.77 -2.02 -13.96
C PHE A 167 -20.21 -1.72 -14.36
N ALA A 168 -20.56 -0.43 -14.47
CA ALA A 168 -21.79 -0.02 -15.08
C ALA A 168 -21.67 -0.40 -16.57
N PHE A 169 -22.22 -1.57 -16.91
CA PHE A 169 -22.62 -1.86 -18.26
C PHE A 169 -23.86 -1.00 -18.51
N GLY A 170 -23.77 -0.04 -19.44
CA GLY A 170 -24.92 0.68 -19.92
C GLY A 170 -24.74 2.18 -20.07
N ASP A 171 -23.88 2.62 -20.97
CA ASP A 171 -24.19 3.81 -21.75
C ASP A 171 -24.96 3.30 -22.97
N GLU A 172 -26.27 3.13 -22.82
CA GLU A 172 -27.17 3.08 -23.97
C GLU A 172 -27.12 4.46 -24.63
N GLU A 173 -26.52 4.51 -25.82
CA GLU A 173 -26.69 5.63 -26.75
C GLU A 173 -28.18 5.78 -27.07
N ASP A 174 -28.80 6.78 -26.46
CA ASP A 174 -30.12 7.24 -26.89
C ASP A 174 -29.93 8.04 -28.19
N ASN A 175 -29.96 7.29 -29.30
CA ASN A 175 -30.03 7.81 -30.64
C ASN A 175 -31.52 8.00 -30.99
N SER A 176 -32.15 9.08 -30.50
CA SER A 176 -33.41 9.55 -31.03
C SER A 176 -33.21 10.85 -31.82
N CYS A 177 -32.79 10.72 -33.08
CA CYS A 177 -33.08 11.71 -34.09
C CYS A 177 -34.54 11.55 -34.53
N ALA A 178 -35.34 12.58 -34.33
CA ALA A 178 -36.49 12.92 -35.12
C ALA A 178 -36.61 14.44 -35.18
#